data_bcf1943424c200dfb97f3a6c5915216e
#
_entry.id   bcf1943424c200dfb97f3a6c5915216e
#
_cell.length_a   1.000
_cell.length_b   1.000
_cell.length_c   1.000
_cell.angle_alpha   90.00
_cell.angle_beta   90.00
_cell.angle_gamma   90.00
#
_symmetry.space_group_name_H-M   'P 1'
#
loop_
_entity.id
_entity.type
_entity.pdbx_description
1 polymer ?
#
loop_
_entity_poly.entity_id
_entity_poly.type
_entity_poly.pdbx_seq_one_letter_code
_entity_poly.pdbx_strand_id
1 'polypeptide(L)'
;MSTEVSPLQSNAYAVNVKTGKRRLIGNKDGMHHVQLSGSGNYVIDNYTSFTIPRNIEIVPTSGKEKTVSLLTATNPMEAYNMPEITVGTLKAADGKTDLYYRLIKPVNFDPNKKYPAVVYVYGGPHAQLIHNNRNYDARGWDIYMAQLGYVMLTVDNRGSDNRGLEFENCTFRQLGTEEMKDQVKGVDFLKSLGYVDNNRIGVHGWSFGGFMTTNLMLTYPELFKVGVAGGLSSTGLTTK
;
A
#
# COMPACT_ATOMS: atom_id res chain seq x y z
N MET A 1 17.21 6.56 6.14
CA MET A 1 16.25 5.55 5.66
C MET A 1 16.37 5.42 4.16
N SER A 2 16.08 4.24 3.59
CA SER A 2 16.14 3.99 2.14
C SER A 2 15.15 2.90 1.73
N THR A 3 14.57 3.05 0.55
CA THR A 3 13.72 2.06 -0.12
C THR A 3 14.50 1.20 -1.13
N GLU A 4 15.83 1.13 -0.99
CA GLU A 4 16.75 0.43 -1.90
C GLU A 4 16.42 -1.07 -2.08
N VAL A 5 15.87 -1.71 -1.04
CA VAL A 5 15.47 -3.13 -1.11
C VAL A 5 14.21 -3.30 -1.94
N SER A 6 13.21 -2.47 -1.70
CA SER A 6 11.91 -2.48 -2.38
C SER A 6 11.18 -1.17 -2.09
N PRO A 7 10.38 -0.65 -3.03
CA PRO A 7 9.48 0.48 -2.75
C PRO A 7 8.48 0.22 -1.61
N LEU A 8 8.23 -1.05 -1.30
CA LEU A 8 7.34 -1.45 -0.20
C LEU A 8 8.03 -1.51 1.16
N GLN A 9 9.34 -1.23 1.23
CA GLN A 9 10.12 -1.34 2.45
C GLN A 9 10.91 -0.07 2.73
N SER A 10 11.18 0.20 4.00
CA SER A 10 12.04 1.30 4.42
C SER A 10 13.05 0.80 5.44
N ASN A 11 14.33 0.76 5.06
CA ASN A 11 15.41 0.21 5.85
C ASN A 11 16.42 1.29 6.28
N ALA A 12 17.08 1.06 7.42
CA ALA A 12 18.12 1.94 7.94
C ALA A 12 19.50 1.57 7.37
N TYR A 13 20.27 2.58 6.97
CA TYR A 13 21.64 2.40 6.47
C TYR A 13 22.61 3.36 7.14
N ALA A 14 23.81 2.85 7.48
CA ALA A 14 24.97 3.67 7.73
C ALA A 14 25.70 3.91 6.42
N VAL A 15 26.00 5.17 6.10
CA VAL A 15 26.70 5.57 4.87
C VAL A 15 28.03 6.24 5.25
N ASN A 16 29.13 5.77 4.68
CA ASN A 16 30.41 6.44 4.79
C ASN A 16 30.44 7.62 3.81
N VAL A 17 30.43 8.84 4.33
CA VAL A 17 30.32 10.07 3.52
C VAL A 17 31.49 10.31 2.55
N LYS A 18 32.67 9.71 2.83
CA LYS A 18 33.85 9.86 1.96
C LYS A 18 33.85 8.86 0.81
N THR A 19 33.37 7.64 1.04
CA THR A 19 33.46 6.53 0.07
C THR A 19 32.11 6.16 -0.55
N GLY A 20 31.00 6.66 -0.02
CA GLY A 20 29.65 6.26 -0.39
C GLY A 20 29.27 4.84 0.01
N LYS A 21 30.16 4.08 0.66
CA LYS A 21 29.88 2.70 1.07
C LYS A 21 28.74 2.67 2.06
N ARG A 22 27.72 1.85 1.76
CA ARG A 22 26.53 1.66 2.57
C ARG A 22 26.56 0.34 3.31
N ARG A 23 25.97 0.31 4.49
CA ARG A 23 25.78 -0.89 5.29
C ARG A 23 24.39 -0.84 5.95
N LEU A 24 23.62 -1.90 5.74
CA LEU A 24 22.31 -2.08 6.39
C LEU A 24 22.48 -2.13 7.91
N ILE A 25 21.57 -1.49 8.64
CA ILE A 25 21.44 -1.54 10.09
C ILE A 25 20.16 -2.31 10.42
N GLY A 26 20.27 -3.34 11.25
CA GLY A 26 19.11 -4.15 11.65
C GLY A 26 18.68 -5.19 10.63
N ASN A 27 17.40 -5.53 10.68
CA ASN A 27 16.78 -6.51 9.78
C ASN A 27 16.59 -5.92 8.38
N LYS A 28 16.54 -6.78 7.37
CA LYS A 28 16.28 -6.39 5.97
C LYS A 28 14.79 -6.37 5.64
N ASP A 29 13.95 -7.10 6.37
CA ASP A 29 12.53 -7.24 6.06
C ASP A 29 11.67 -6.25 6.83
N GLY A 30 10.78 -5.54 6.14
CA GLY A 30 9.76 -4.70 6.74
C GLY A 30 9.93 -3.19 6.60
N MET A 31 9.10 -2.51 7.35
CA MET A 31 9.11 -1.06 7.53
C MET A 31 9.74 -0.69 8.87
N HIS A 32 10.84 0.02 8.82
CA HIS A 32 11.66 0.37 9.96
C HIS A 32 11.50 1.85 10.34
N HIS A 33 11.39 2.11 11.62
CA HIS A 33 11.40 3.45 12.21
C HIS A 33 12.51 3.52 13.24
N VAL A 34 13.62 4.17 12.90
CA VAL A 34 14.80 4.18 13.73
C VAL A 34 15.02 5.52 14.42
N GLN A 35 15.49 5.46 15.65
CA GLN A 35 16.02 6.59 16.40
C GLN A 35 17.50 6.37 16.73
N LEU A 36 18.34 7.29 16.30
CA LEU A 36 19.77 7.24 16.59
C LEU A 36 20.04 7.72 18.01
N SER A 37 20.88 6.99 18.75
CA SER A 37 21.34 7.43 20.08
C SER A 37 22.21 8.67 19.98
N GLY A 38 22.29 9.45 21.07
CA GLY A 38 23.16 10.65 21.12
C GLY A 38 24.64 10.37 20.88
N SER A 39 25.13 9.16 21.19
CA SER A 39 26.51 8.73 20.89
C SER A 39 26.72 8.29 19.44
N GLY A 40 25.64 8.06 18.67
CA GLY A 40 25.73 7.50 17.33
C GLY A 40 26.07 6.00 17.27
N ASN A 41 26.25 5.33 18.42
CA ASN A 41 26.69 3.93 18.47
C ASN A 41 25.55 2.93 18.37
N TYR A 42 24.30 3.34 18.62
CA TYR A 42 23.14 2.48 18.63
C TYR A 42 21.95 3.16 17.95
N VAL A 43 21.04 2.37 17.43
CA VAL A 43 19.69 2.80 17.07
C VAL A 43 18.66 1.99 17.85
N ILE A 44 17.56 2.64 18.23
CA ILE A 44 16.33 1.92 18.56
C ILE A 44 15.59 1.74 17.25
N ASP A 45 15.36 0.49 16.87
CA ASP A 45 14.63 0.11 15.67
C ASP A 45 13.25 -0.43 16.05
N ASN A 46 12.21 0.26 15.63
CA ASN A 46 10.83 -0.18 15.79
C ASN A 46 10.32 -0.55 14.40
N TYR A 47 10.12 -1.84 14.15
CA TYR A 47 9.74 -2.30 12.82
C TYR A 47 8.61 -3.33 12.83
N THR A 48 7.99 -3.47 11.70
CA THR A 48 6.91 -4.42 11.40
C THR A 48 7.11 -4.95 9.98
N SER A 49 6.62 -6.14 9.72
CA SER A 49 6.48 -6.67 8.36
C SER A 49 5.15 -7.42 8.23
N PHE A 50 4.88 -7.97 7.07
CA PHE A 50 3.66 -8.79 6.89
C PHE A 50 3.54 -9.89 7.95
N THR A 51 4.64 -10.54 8.30
CA THR A 51 4.68 -11.64 9.28
C THR A 51 5.04 -11.21 10.69
N ILE A 52 5.68 -10.05 10.85
CA ILE A 52 6.13 -9.52 12.15
C ILE A 52 5.15 -8.44 12.60
N PRO A 53 4.33 -8.69 13.65
CA PRO A 53 3.37 -7.70 14.14
C PRO A 53 4.04 -6.42 14.61
N ARG A 54 5.09 -6.54 15.41
CA ARG A 54 5.95 -5.44 15.87
C ARG A 54 7.15 -5.97 16.61
N ASN A 55 8.33 -5.50 16.28
CA ASN A 55 9.54 -5.69 17.07
C ASN A 55 10.15 -4.35 17.45
N ILE A 56 10.76 -4.28 18.64
CA ILE A 56 11.57 -3.14 19.07
C ILE A 56 12.92 -3.69 19.51
N GLU A 57 14.00 -3.17 18.91
CA GLU A 57 15.34 -3.67 19.11
C GLU A 57 16.33 -2.52 19.33
N ILE A 58 17.37 -2.75 20.12
CA ILE A 58 18.57 -1.90 20.15
C ILE A 58 19.58 -2.55 19.22
N VAL A 59 19.91 -1.85 18.14
CA VAL A 59 20.83 -2.33 17.10
C VAL A 59 22.12 -1.51 17.12
N PRO A 60 23.29 -2.15 17.27
CA PRO A 60 24.58 -1.47 17.19
C PRO A 60 24.87 -0.95 15.79
N THR A 61 25.18 0.34 15.68
CA THR A 61 25.52 0.95 14.38
C THR A 61 26.86 0.44 13.82
N SER A 62 27.71 -0.17 14.64
CA SER A 62 28.97 -0.78 14.21
C SER A 62 28.75 -2.09 13.43
N GLY A 63 27.66 -2.80 13.69
CA GLY A 63 27.38 -4.16 13.19
C GLY A 63 28.30 -5.24 13.80
N LYS A 64 29.06 -4.91 14.85
CA LYS A 64 30.01 -5.84 15.51
C LYS A 64 29.44 -6.49 16.77
N GLU A 65 28.51 -5.82 17.41
CA GLU A 65 27.86 -6.25 18.65
C GLU A 65 26.53 -6.90 18.35
N LYS A 66 25.99 -7.64 19.31
CA LYS A 66 24.68 -8.28 19.16
C LYS A 66 23.55 -7.27 19.33
N THR A 67 22.52 -7.41 18.51
CA THR A 67 21.23 -6.76 18.68
C THR A 67 20.56 -7.26 19.96
N VAL A 68 19.94 -6.34 20.69
CA VAL A 68 19.16 -6.64 21.91
C VAL A 68 17.69 -6.42 21.61
N SER A 69 16.89 -7.47 21.74
CA SER A 69 15.43 -7.38 21.61
C SER A 69 14.83 -6.78 22.88
N LEU A 70 14.03 -5.73 22.72
CA LEU A 70 13.25 -5.11 23.79
C LEU A 70 11.79 -5.57 23.78
N LEU A 71 11.26 -5.84 22.59
CA LEU A 71 9.88 -6.31 22.37
C LEU A 71 9.84 -7.21 21.15
N THR A 72 9.20 -8.35 21.31
CA THR A 72 8.70 -9.19 20.20
C THR A 72 7.23 -9.40 20.42
N ALA A 73 6.39 -8.71 19.66
CA ALA A 73 4.94 -8.77 19.83
C ALA A 73 4.38 -10.08 19.25
N THR A 74 3.41 -10.65 19.96
CA THR A 74 2.61 -11.76 19.47
C THR A 74 1.63 -11.29 18.39
N ASN A 75 1.14 -12.22 17.56
CA ASN A 75 0.16 -11.90 16.54
C ASN A 75 -1.22 -11.61 17.19
N PRO A 76 -1.73 -10.37 17.17
CA PRO A 76 -3.01 -10.03 17.78
C PRO A 76 -4.21 -10.62 17.02
N MET A 77 -3.99 -11.11 15.80
CA MET A 77 -5.04 -11.67 14.93
C MET A 77 -5.07 -13.21 14.93
N GLU A 78 -4.29 -13.87 15.80
CA GLU A 78 -4.16 -15.32 15.82
C GLU A 78 -5.50 -16.05 16.09
N ALA A 79 -6.37 -15.43 16.92
CA ALA A 79 -7.68 -15.98 17.23
C ALA A 79 -8.76 -15.71 16.15
N TYR A 80 -8.44 -14.96 15.11
CA TYR A 80 -9.40 -14.58 14.06
C TYR A 80 -9.17 -15.38 12.80
N ASN A 81 -10.28 -15.74 12.13
CA ASN A 81 -10.22 -16.30 10.78
C ASN A 81 -9.93 -15.16 9.78
N MET A 82 -8.66 -14.94 9.51
CA MET A 82 -8.21 -13.85 8.64
C MET A 82 -8.37 -14.19 7.17
N PRO A 83 -8.73 -13.22 6.31
CA PRO A 83 -8.77 -13.39 4.88
C PRO A 83 -7.36 -13.55 4.29
N GLU A 84 -7.25 -14.16 3.12
CA GLU A 84 -6.02 -14.19 2.34
C GLU A 84 -5.74 -12.78 1.79
N ILE A 85 -4.55 -12.25 2.11
CA ILE A 85 -4.05 -10.95 1.64
C ILE A 85 -2.85 -11.19 0.76
N THR A 86 -2.92 -10.75 -0.50
CA THR A 86 -1.83 -10.86 -1.47
C THR A 86 -1.42 -9.50 -2.00
N VAL A 87 -0.14 -9.35 -2.29
CA VAL A 87 0.43 -8.19 -2.99
C VAL A 87 1.07 -8.67 -4.27
N GLY A 88 0.88 -7.93 -5.33
CA GLY A 88 1.46 -8.19 -6.64
C GLY A 88 1.61 -6.90 -7.44
N THR A 89 1.90 -7.06 -8.72
CA THR A 89 2.01 -5.94 -9.65
C THR A 89 1.07 -6.11 -10.84
N LEU A 90 0.59 -4.99 -11.37
CA LEU A 90 -0.13 -4.91 -12.64
C LEU A 90 0.47 -3.76 -13.47
N LYS A 91 0.25 -3.76 -14.78
CA LYS A 91 0.75 -2.68 -15.64
C LYS A 91 -0.14 -1.45 -15.54
N ALA A 92 0.50 -0.29 -15.40
CA ALA A 92 -0.15 1.02 -15.48
C ALA A 92 -0.78 1.24 -16.85
N ALA A 93 -1.52 2.33 -16.99
CA ALA A 93 -2.15 2.71 -18.25
C ALA A 93 -1.16 2.99 -19.39
N ASP A 94 0.10 3.28 -19.07
CA ASP A 94 1.18 3.43 -20.06
C ASP A 94 1.69 2.10 -20.65
N GLY A 95 1.23 0.96 -20.12
CA GLY A 95 1.62 -0.39 -20.53
C GLY A 95 3.04 -0.81 -20.12
N LYS A 96 3.77 0.02 -19.41
CA LYS A 96 5.20 -0.18 -19.07
C LYS A 96 5.43 -0.25 -17.58
N THR A 97 4.93 0.73 -16.83
CA THR A 97 5.14 0.90 -15.40
C THR A 97 4.40 -0.17 -14.61
N ASP A 98 5.07 -0.79 -13.65
CA ASP A 98 4.43 -1.70 -12.71
C ASP A 98 3.80 -0.91 -11.56
N LEU A 99 2.53 -1.21 -11.25
CA LEU A 99 1.81 -0.68 -10.10
C LEU A 99 1.64 -1.79 -9.08
N TYR A 100 1.94 -1.51 -7.81
CA TYR A 100 1.63 -2.45 -6.75
C TYR A 100 0.14 -2.47 -6.47
N TYR A 101 -0.40 -3.67 -6.23
CA TYR A 101 -1.75 -3.84 -5.74
C TYR A 101 -1.77 -4.73 -4.49
N ARG A 102 -2.76 -4.52 -3.63
CA ARG A 102 -3.14 -5.41 -2.56
C ARG A 102 -4.54 -5.95 -2.87
N LEU A 103 -4.64 -7.29 -2.89
CA LEU A 103 -5.90 -8.01 -3.08
C LEU A 103 -6.21 -8.79 -1.81
N ILE A 104 -7.45 -8.66 -1.33
CA ILE A 104 -7.95 -9.41 -0.17
C ILE A 104 -9.12 -10.25 -0.67
N LYS A 105 -9.01 -11.58 -0.53
CA LYS A 105 -10.09 -12.49 -0.89
C LYS A 105 -11.08 -12.65 0.27
N PRO A 106 -12.34 -13.02 -0.01
CA PRO A 106 -13.28 -13.37 1.04
C PRO A 106 -12.74 -14.49 1.94
N VAL A 107 -13.09 -14.42 3.23
CA VAL A 107 -12.87 -15.55 4.14
C VAL A 107 -13.68 -16.76 3.63
N ASN A 108 -13.13 -17.97 3.70
CA ASN A 108 -13.71 -19.19 3.12
C ASN A 108 -13.94 -19.07 1.60
N PHE A 109 -12.95 -18.51 0.89
CA PHE A 109 -12.99 -18.33 -0.56
C PHE A 109 -13.24 -19.63 -1.32
N ASP A 110 -14.20 -19.60 -2.24
CA ASP A 110 -14.54 -20.69 -3.15
C ASP A 110 -14.34 -20.20 -4.60
N PRO A 111 -13.40 -20.74 -5.37
CA PRO A 111 -13.10 -20.29 -6.73
C PRO A 111 -14.27 -20.48 -7.72
N ASN A 112 -15.27 -21.30 -7.36
CA ASN A 112 -16.45 -21.54 -8.19
C ASN A 112 -17.58 -20.52 -7.97
N LYS A 113 -17.43 -19.64 -6.98
CA LYS A 113 -18.40 -18.59 -6.68
C LYS A 113 -18.02 -17.27 -7.33
N LYS A 114 -19.01 -16.40 -7.51
CA LYS A 114 -18.84 -15.01 -7.95
C LYS A 114 -19.02 -14.07 -6.76
N TYR A 115 -18.03 -13.21 -6.54
CA TYR A 115 -18.00 -12.28 -5.41
C TYR A 115 -18.14 -10.83 -5.88
N PRO A 116 -18.88 -9.98 -5.14
CA PRO A 116 -18.79 -8.54 -5.34
C PRO A 116 -17.38 -8.06 -4.99
N ALA A 117 -16.95 -6.96 -5.60
CA ALA A 117 -15.66 -6.36 -5.31
C ALA A 117 -15.78 -4.88 -4.95
N VAL A 118 -14.86 -4.39 -4.13
CA VAL A 118 -14.72 -2.98 -3.81
C VAL A 118 -13.29 -2.55 -4.06
N VAL A 119 -13.13 -1.49 -4.85
CA VAL A 119 -11.86 -0.77 -5.00
C VAL A 119 -11.78 0.29 -3.93
N TYR A 120 -10.80 0.18 -3.03
CA TYR A 120 -10.45 1.29 -2.17
C TYR A 120 -9.41 2.17 -2.87
N VAL A 121 -9.73 3.43 -3.05
CA VAL A 121 -8.86 4.41 -3.70
C VAL A 121 -8.53 5.57 -2.77
N TYR A 122 -7.27 5.98 -2.74
CA TYR A 122 -6.86 7.29 -2.29
C TYR A 122 -6.36 8.11 -3.49
N GLY A 123 -5.32 7.63 -4.17
CA GLY A 123 -4.82 8.14 -5.45
C GLY A 123 -4.12 9.50 -5.38
N GLY A 124 -4.02 10.10 -4.19
CA GLY A 124 -3.44 11.43 -4.02
C GLY A 124 -1.92 11.44 -4.20
N PRO A 125 -1.35 12.62 -4.52
CA PRO A 125 0.10 12.77 -4.65
C PRO A 125 0.84 12.33 -3.38
N HIS A 126 1.98 11.66 -3.57
CA HIS A 126 2.85 11.15 -2.50
C HIS A 126 2.20 10.16 -1.52
N ALA A 127 1.02 9.63 -1.85
CA ALA A 127 0.33 8.68 -0.99
C ALA A 127 0.57 7.24 -1.46
N GLN A 128 1.32 6.49 -0.71
CA GLN A 128 1.47 5.05 -0.87
C GLN A 128 0.63 4.33 0.18
N LEU A 129 -0.17 3.35 -0.22
CA LEU A 129 -1.11 2.63 0.64
C LEU A 129 -0.68 1.20 0.92
N ILE A 130 0.35 0.72 0.23
CA ILE A 130 0.81 -0.65 0.32
C ILE A 130 2.28 -0.65 0.72
N HIS A 131 2.55 -1.11 1.94
CA HIS A 131 3.91 -1.30 2.44
C HIS A 131 4.06 -2.71 3.03
N ASN A 132 5.28 -3.17 3.19
CA ASN A 132 5.57 -4.39 3.92
C ASN A 132 5.42 -4.17 5.44
N ASN A 133 4.26 -3.68 5.83
CA ASN A 133 3.74 -3.62 7.19
C ASN A 133 2.87 -4.84 7.48
N ARG A 134 2.39 -4.95 8.71
CA ARG A 134 1.40 -5.96 9.09
C ARG A 134 0.19 -5.91 8.15
N ASN A 135 -0.17 -7.07 7.57
CA ASN A 135 -1.25 -7.22 6.59
C ASN A 135 -1.11 -6.31 5.35
N TYR A 136 0.11 -5.87 5.00
CA TYR A 136 0.37 -4.91 3.92
C TYR A 136 -0.50 -3.64 4.03
N ASP A 137 -0.66 -3.11 5.24
CA ASP A 137 -1.51 -1.95 5.57
C ASP A 137 -3.00 -2.14 5.26
N ALA A 138 -3.49 -3.38 5.14
CA ALA A 138 -4.93 -3.62 5.05
C ALA A 138 -5.62 -3.09 6.33
N ARG A 139 -6.60 -2.23 6.13
CA ARG A 139 -7.35 -1.62 7.23
C ARG A 139 -8.35 -2.62 7.81
N GLY A 140 -8.73 -2.42 9.05
CA GLY A 140 -9.74 -3.25 9.70
C GLY A 140 -11.05 -3.33 8.92
N TRP A 141 -11.43 -2.21 8.24
CA TRP A 141 -12.61 -2.18 7.37
C TRP A 141 -12.45 -3.07 6.13
N ASP A 142 -11.27 -3.08 5.50
CA ASP A 142 -11.00 -3.94 4.33
C ASP A 142 -11.12 -5.42 4.72
N ILE A 143 -10.58 -5.78 5.89
CA ILE A 143 -10.67 -7.15 6.45
C ILE A 143 -12.12 -7.51 6.78
N TYR A 144 -12.87 -6.59 7.39
CA TYR A 144 -14.29 -6.78 7.71
C TYR A 144 -15.13 -7.00 6.45
N MET A 145 -14.93 -6.22 5.40
CA MET A 145 -15.62 -6.40 4.12
C MET A 145 -15.30 -7.76 3.48
N ALA A 146 -14.05 -8.21 3.59
CA ALA A 146 -13.67 -9.55 3.12
C ALA A 146 -14.37 -10.67 3.94
N GLN A 147 -14.60 -10.46 5.24
CA GLN A 147 -15.40 -11.38 6.06
C GLN A 147 -16.87 -11.39 5.63
N LEU A 148 -17.39 -10.28 5.12
CA LEU A 148 -18.74 -10.20 4.55
C LEU A 148 -18.85 -10.75 3.11
N GLY A 149 -17.75 -11.28 2.56
CA GLY A 149 -17.76 -11.91 1.24
C GLY A 149 -17.41 -11.00 0.09
N TYR A 150 -16.77 -9.86 0.32
CA TYR A 150 -16.28 -8.96 -0.73
C TYR A 150 -14.82 -9.23 -1.07
N VAL A 151 -14.47 -9.13 -2.35
CA VAL A 151 -13.09 -8.98 -2.80
C VAL A 151 -12.70 -7.51 -2.65
N MET A 152 -11.58 -7.24 -1.96
CA MET A 152 -11.08 -5.88 -1.78
C MET A 152 -9.82 -5.65 -2.59
N LEU A 153 -9.77 -4.58 -3.38
CA LEU A 153 -8.61 -4.17 -4.15
C LEU A 153 -8.15 -2.78 -3.76
N THR A 154 -6.85 -2.62 -3.61
CA THR A 154 -6.17 -1.32 -3.50
C THR A 154 -5.04 -1.31 -4.52
N VAL A 155 -4.86 -0.22 -5.26
CA VAL A 155 -3.76 -0.02 -6.22
C VAL A 155 -3.02 1.27 -5.88
N ASP A 156 -1.71 1.20 -5.75
CA ASP A 156 -0.83 2.37 -5.71
C ASP A 156 -0.55 2.82 -7.14
N ASN A 157 -1.33 3.78 -7.61
CA ASN A 157 -1.21 4.35 -8.95
C ASN A 157 0.04 5.21 -9.08
N ARG A 158 0.42 5.58 -10.30
CA ARG A 158 1.42 6.62 -10.56
C ARG A 158 1.03 7.91 -9.86
N GLY A 159 2.01 8.64 -9.35
CA GLY A 159 1.83 9.78 -8.44
C GLY A 159 2.02 9.42 -6.97
N SER A 160 2.03 8.12 -6.60
CA SER A 160 2.34 7.68 -5.24
C SER A 160 3.85 7.74 -4.95
N ASP A 161 4.22 7.57 -3.67
CA ASP A 161 5.58 7.78 -3.15
C ASP A 161 6.54 6.60 -3.45
N ASN A 162 7.83 6.82 -3.17
CA ASN A 162 8.90 5.82 -3.14
C ASN A 162 9.22 5.12 -4.49
N ARG A 163 8.85 5.72 -5.61
CA ARG A 163 9.09 5.19 -6.96
C ARG A 163 9.94 6.11 -7.84
N GLY A 164 10.38 7.25 -7.30
CA GLY A 164 11.19 8.24 -7.98
C GLY A 164 10.39 9.33 -8.68
N LEU A 165 11.09 10.40 -9.05
CA LEU A 165 10.51 11.67 -9.47
C LEU A 165 9.58 11.55 -10.70
N GLU A 166 9.94 10.75 -11.69
CA GLU A 166 9.12 10.56 -12.89
C GLU A 166 7.77 9.93 -12.58
N PHE A 167 7.78 8.91 -11.71
CA PHE A 167 6.58 8.24 -11.26
C PHE A 167 5.67 9.17 -10.44
N GLU A 168 6.25 9.97 -9.55
CA GLU A 168 5.50 10.88 -8.68
C GLU A 168 4.96 12.09 -9.45
N ASN A 169 5.75 12.68 -10.35
CA ASN A 169 5.40 13.92 -11.04
C ASN A 169 4.46 13.74 -12.24
N CYS A 170 4.11 12.52 -12.63
CA CYS A 170 3.17 12.33 -13.74
C CYS A 170 1.78 12.97 -13.50
N THR A 171 1.44 13.25 -12.23
CA THR A 171 0.19 13.92 -11.86
C THR A 171 0.34 15.43 -11.64
N PHE A 172 1.56 15.98 -11.81
CA PHE A 172 1.82 17.39 -11.56
C PHE A 172 1.00 18.29 -12.48
N ARG A 173 0.18 19.19 -11.89
CA ARG A 173 -0.77 20.10 -12.56
C ARG A 173 -1.84 19.40 -13.40
N GLN A 174 -2.07 18.12 -13.22
CA GLN A 174 -3.07 17.34 -13.96
C GLN A 174 -3.71 16.24 -13.11
N LEU A 175 -4.08 16.59 -11.88
CA LEU A 175 -4.78 15.68 -10.98
C LEU A 175 -6.10 15.18 -11.59
N GLY A 176 -6.46 13.93 -11.33
CA GLY A 176 -7.64 13.30 -11.90
C GLY A 176 -7.47 12.82 -13.33
N THR A 177 -6.24 12.52 -13.77
CA THR A 177 -5.92 12.06 -15.13
C THR A 177 -5.21 10.71 -15.12
N GLU A 178 -3.89 10.70 -14.96
CA GLU A 178 -3.10 9.46 -15.06
C GLU A 178 -3.40 8.47 -13.94
N GLU A 179 -3.58 8.97 -12.72
CA GLU A 179 -3.97 8.14 -11.58
C GLU A 179 -5.35 7.49 -11.77
N MET A 180 -6.29 8.15 -12.44
CA MET A 180 -7.59 7.57 -12.78
C MET A 180 -7.46 6.43 -13.79
N LYS A 181 -6.67 6.64 -14.84
CA LYS A 181 -6.41 5.60 -15.86
C LYS A 181 -5.77 4.37 -15.23
N ASP A 182 -4.86 4.56 -14.27
CA ASP A 182 -4.21 3.48 -13.54
C ASP A 182 -5.21 2.73 -12.64
N GLN A 183 -6.14 3.43 -11.99
CA GLN A 183 -7.21 2.78 -11.22
C GLN A 183 -8.14 1.94 -12.11
N VAL A 184 -8.41 2.39 -13.35
CA VAL A 184 -9.14 1.59 -14.34
C VAL A 184 -8.40 0.28 -14.65
N LYS A 185 -7.06 0.28 -14.72
CA LYS A 185 -6.29 -0.96 -14.85
C LYS A 185 -6.47 -1.91 -13.67
N GLY A 186 -6.65 -1.39 -12.46
CA GLY A 186 -7.06 -2.19 -11.31
C GLY A 186 -8.44 -2.83 -11.50
N VAL A 187 -9.39 -2.11 -12.08
CA VAL A 187 -10.72 -2.68 -12.41
C VAL A 187 -10.61 -3.75 -13.51
N ASP A 188 -9.79 -3.51 -14.55
CA ASP A 188 -9.53 -4.50 -15.60
C ASP A 188 -8.94 -5.79 -14.99
N PHE A 189 -8.01 -5.65 -14.05
CA PHE A 189 -7.45 -6.76 -13.29
C PHE A 189 -8.54 -7.51 -12.51
N LEU A 190 -9.40 -6.83 -11.75
CA LEU A 190 -10.53 -7.47 -11.06
C LEU A 190 -11.42 -8.26 -12.02
N LYS A 191 -11.76 -7.68 -13.16
CA LYS A 191 -12.59 -8.33 -14.19
C LYS A 191 -11.91 -9.58 -14.78
N SER A 192 -10.59 -9.62 -14.83
CA SER A 192 -9.83 -10.78 -15.31
C SER A 192 -9.84 -11.95 -14.31
N LEU A 193 -10.13 -11.67 -13.03
CA LEU A 193 -10.24 -12.69 -12.01
C LEU A 193 -11.55 -13.46 -12.18
N GLY A 194 -11.48 -14.72 -12.53
CA GLY A 194 -12.64 -15.55 -12.85
C GLY A 194 -13.74 -15.60 -11.77
N TYR A 195 -13.46 -15.19 -10.55
CA TYR A 195 -14.36 -15.22 -9.40
C TYR A 195 -14.97 -13.87 -9.02
N VAL A 196 -14.65 -12.78 -9.71
CA VAL A 196 -15.31 -11.47 -9.47
C VAL A 196 -16.57 -11.36 -10.30
N ASP A 197 -17.65 -10.83 -9.73
CA ASP A 197 -18.86 -10.44 -10.45
C ASP A 197 -18.69 -9.04 -11.03
N ASN A 198 -18.48 -8.96 -12.32
CA ASN A 198 -18.23 -7.70 -13.02
C ASN A 198 -19.41 -6.71 -12.95
N ASN A 199 -20.61 -7.17 -12.59
CA ASN A 199 -21.78 -6.33 -12.38
C ASN A 199 -21.93 -5.82 -10.94
N ARG A 200 -21.03 -6.21 -10.03
CA ARG A 200 -21.07 -5.82 -8.63
C ARG A 200 -19.72 -5.31 -8.15
N ILE A 201 -19.18 -4.31 -8.85
CA ILE A 201 -17.94 -3.61 -8.48
C ILE A 201 -18.32 -2.23 -7.94
N GLY A 202 -17.87 -1.94 -6.71
CA GLY A 202 -17.99 -0.63 -6.07
C GLY A 202 -16.64 0.07 -5.92
N VAL A 203 -16.65 1.36 -5.66
CA VAL A 203 -15.48 2.17 -5.35
C VAL A 203 -15.69 2.98 -4.07
N HIS A 204 -14.66 3.08 -3.24
CA HIS A 204 -14.71 3.82 -1.98
C HIS A 204 -13.42 4.57 -1.73
N GLY A 205 -13.52 5.82 -1.29
CA GLY A 205 -12.36 6.63 -0.91
C GLY A 205 -12.71 7.80 -0.01
N TRP A 206 -11.70 8.27 0.74
CA TRP A 206 -11.83 9.38 1.69
C TRP A 206 -10.87 10.52 1.33
N SER A 207 -11.24 11.79 1.60
CA SER A 207 -10.44 12.97 1.29
C SER A 207 -10.14 13.06 -0.21
N PHE A 208 -8.86 13.03 -0.63
CA PHE A 208 -8.50 12.92 -2.04
C PHE A 208 -9.10 11.64 -2.67
N GLY A 209 -9.21 10.55 -1.93
CA GLY A 209 -9.92 9.35 -2.36
C GLY A 209 -11.42 9.58 -2.59
N GLY A 210 -12.03 10.52 -1.87
CA GLY A 210 -13.41 10.97 -2.14
C GLY A 210 -13.50 11.70 -3.48
N PHE A 211 -12.55 12.60 -3.78
CA PHE A 211 -12.40 13.21 -5.10
C PHE A 211 -12.23 12.15 -6.19
N MET A 212 -11.29 11.20 -6.00
CA MET A 212 -11.04 10.11 -6.94
C MET A 212 -12.28 9.24 -7.17
N THR A 213 -13.00 8.88 -6.09
CA THR A 213 -14.25 8.11 -6.18
C THR A 213 -15.29 8.83 -7.03
N THR A 214 -15.51 10.11 -6.75
CA THR A 214 -16.48 10.93 -7.51
C THR A 214 -16.07 11.04 -8.98
N ASN A 215 -14.79 11.30 -9.24
CA ASN A 215 -14.27 11.46 -10.59
C ASN A 215 -14.35 10.16 -11.39
N LEU A 216 -14.03 9.01 -10.77
CA LEU A 216 -14.17 7.68 -11.37
C LEU A 216 -15.63 7.37 -11.73
N MET A 217 -16.58 7.66 -10.82
CA MET A 217 -18.01 7.44 -11.06
C MET A 217 -18.57 8.31 -12.19
N LEU A 218 -18.09 9.56 -12.31
CA LEU A 218 -18.55 10.48 -13.36
C LEU A 218 -17.90 10.21 -14.73
N THR A 219 -16.63 9.80 -14.73
CA THR A 219 -15.86 9.59 -15.97
C THR A 219 -16.08 8.19 -16.55
N TYR A 220 -16.27 7.17 -15.69
CA TYR A 220 -16.43 5.76 -16.07
C TYR A 220 -17.69 5.15 -15.40
N PRO A 221 -18.88 5.68 -15.68
CA PRO A 221 -20.12 5.27 -14.99
C PRO A 221 -20.49 3.80 -15.21
N GLU A 222 -19.97 3.18 -16.26
CA GLU A 222 -20.20 1.77 -16.57
C GLU A 222 -19.36 0.80 -15.72
N LEU A 223 -18.27 1.28 -15.10
CA LEU A 223 -17.34 0.41 -14.36
C LEU A 223 -17.81 0.07 -12.95
N PHE A 224 -18.51 1.02 -12.31
CA PHE A 224 -18.89 0.90 -10.91
C PHE A 224 -20.41 0.98 -10.74
N LYS A 225 -20.96 0.16 -9.86
CA LYS A 225 -22.39 0.16 -9.51
C LYS A 225 -22.71 1.02 -8.30
N VAL A 226 -21.73 1.28 -7.46
CA VAL A 226 -21.87 2.13 -6.28
C VAL A 226 -20.54 2.81 -5.98
N GLY A 227 -20.64 4.06 -5.55
CA GLY A 227 -19.49 4.84 -5.05
C GLY A 227 -19.80 5.41 -3.66
N VAL A 228 -18.80 5.31 -2.75
CA VAL A 228 -18.88 5.94 -1.43
C VAL A 228 -17.72 6.93 -1.30
N ALA A 229 -18.04 8.21 -1.50
CA ALA A 229 -17.08 9.31 -1.44
C ALA A 229 -17.23 10.04 -0.10
N GLY A 230 -16.20 10.00 0.75
CA GLY A 230 -16.20 10.70 2.03
C GLY A 230 -15.19 11.84 2.06
N GLY A 231 -15.50 12.92 2.81
CA GLY A 231 -14.59 14.03 3.06
C GLY A 231 -14.02 14.67 1.79
N LEU A 232 -14.87 14.91 0.79
CA LEU A 232 -14.47 15.47 -0.51
C LEU A 232 -13.60 16.71 -0.34
N SER A 233 -12.37 16.66 -0.87
CA SER A 233 -11.54 17.85 -1.05
C SER A 233 -12.00 18.57 -2.32
N SER A 234 -12.44 19.82 -2.18
CA SER A 234 -12.86 20.67 -3.30
C SER A 234 -11.70 21.17 -4.17
N THR A 235 -10.46 20.93 -3.75
CA THR A 235 -9.25 21.44 -4.41
C THR A 235 -8.97 20.81 -5.78
N GLY A 236 -9.60 19.71 -6.13
CA GLY A 236 -9.47 19.09 -7.46
C GLY A 236 -10.31 19.75 -8.57
N LEU A 237 -11.25 20.64 -8.23
CA LEU A 237 -12.17 21.27 -9.19
C LEU A 237 -11.73 22.68 -9.67
N THR A 238 -10.65 23.23 -9.16
CA THR A 238 -10.26 24.63 -9.40
C THR A 238 -9.00 24.84 -10.20
N THR A 239 -8.46 23.83 -10.88
CA THR A 239 -7.35 24.03 -11.82
C THR A 239 -7.82 23.96 -13.26
N LYS A 240 -8.36 25.06 -13.76
CA LYS A 240 -8.25 25.44 -15.17
C LYS A 240 -7.00 26.31 -15.32
#